data_f010ae88de68e0ba01ed4fd2a4ae69d8
#
_entry.id   f010ae88de68e0ba01ed4fd2a4ae69d8
#
_cell.length_a   1.000
_cell.length_b   1.000
_cell.length_c   1.000
_cell.angle_alpha   90.00
_cell.angle_beta   90.00
_cell.angle_gamma   90.00
#
_symmetry.space_group_name_H-M   'P 1'
#
loop_
_entity.id
_entity.type
_entity.pdbx_description
1 polymer ?
#
loop_
_entity_poly.entity_id
_entity_poly.type
_entity_poly.pdbx_seq_one_letter_code
_entity_poly.pdbx_strand_id
1 'polypeptide(L)'
;VTKLDLIEADFFALECAKQNVRDPRANFYWTDAATWNGSYDAVVMNPPFHISRDGDPELGRSFILAAKRCLKAKGSLWMVANRHLPYETALDQCFSKVVELPGNGRFKLFHASRPKRK
;
A
#
# COMPACT_ATOMS: atom_id res chain seq x y z
N VAL A 1 -0.84 4.32 -17.60
CA VAL A 1 0.34 4.14 -16.73
C VAL A 1 1.61 4.28 -17.55
N THR A 2 2.44 5.24 -17.20
CA THR A 2 3.72 5.44 -17.88
C THR A 2 4.89 4.82 -17.11
N LYS A 3 4.71 4.63 -15.81
CA LYS A 3 5.75 4.11 -14.93
C LYS A 3 5.11 3.28 -13.83
N LEU A 4 5.68 2.12 -13.54
CA LEU A 4 5.24 1.25 -12.45
C LEU A 4 6.45 0.87 -11.61
N ASP A 5 6.43 1.24 -10.34
CA ASP A 5 7.49 0.88 -9.39
C ASP A 5 6.97 -0.20 -8.46
N LEU A 6 7.66 -1.33 -8.42
CA LEU A 6 7.36 -2.45 -7.53
C LEU A 6 8.41 -2.50 -6.43
N ILE A 7 7.98 -2.30 -5.20
CA ILE A 7 8.85 -2.22 -4.04
C ILE A 7 8.57 -3.40 -3.13
N GLU A 8 9.59 -4.19 -2.84
CA GLU A 8 9.44 -5.42 -2.08
C GLU A 8 10.67 -5.65 -1.20
N ALA A 9 10.43 -5.96 0.06
CA ALA A 9 11.51 -6.27 1.00
C ALA A 9 11.92 -7.75 0.92
N ASP A 10 11.03 -8.62 0.46
CA ASP A 10 11.31 -10.04 0.30
C ASP A 10 11.97 -10.29 -1.06
N PHE A 11 13.22 -10.74 -1.03
CA PHE A 11 13.99 -10.93 -2.24
C PHE A 11 13.33 -11.94 -3.19
N PHE A 12 12.82 -13.05 -2.66
CA PHE A 12 12.19 -14.07 -3.49
C PHE A 12 10.89 -13.58 -4.12
N ALA A 13 10.10 -12.83 -3.37
CA ALA A 13 8.87 -12.26 -3.92
C ALA A 13 9.20 -11.28 -5.04
N LEU A 14 10.25 -10.48 -4.89
CA LEU A 14 10.68 -9.56 -5.93
C LEU A 14 11.14 -10.28 -7.18
N GLU A 15 11.90 -11.36 -7.01
CA GLU A 15 12.35 -12.16 -8.15
C GLU A 15 11.20 -12.82 -8.89
N CYS A 16 10.18 -13.28 -8.17
CA CYS A 16 8.96 -13.80 -8.78
C CYS A 16 8.24 -12.71 -9.56
N ALA A 17 8.17 -11.49 -9.02
CA ALA A 17 7.55 -10.38 -9.71
C ALA A 17 8.28 -10.06 -11.01
N LYS A 18 9.61 -10.10 -11.01
CA LYS A 18 10.41 -9.87 -12.23
C LYS A 18 10.10 -10.89 -13.31
N GLN A 19 9.82 -12.14 -12.92
CA GLN A 19 9.47 -13.18 -13.87
C GLN A 19 8.06 -13.04 -14.43
N ASN A 20 7.13 -12.53 -13.60
CA ASN A 20 5.72 -12.46 -13.95
C ASN A 20 5.33 -11.14 -14.61
N VAL A 21 6.01 -10.05 -14.28
CA VAL A 21 5.72 -8.72 -14.83
C VAL A 21 6.85 -8.33 -15.75
N ARG A 22 6.62 -8.44 -17.05
CA ARG A 22 7.63 -8.18 -18.09
C ARG A 22 7.36 -6.92 -18.89
N ASP A 23 6.64 -5.99 -18.29
CA ASP A 23 6.31 -4.73 -18.93
C ASP A 23 7.51 -3.79 -18.81
N PRO A 24 7.97 -3.14 -19.91
CA PRO A 24 9.12 -2.24 -19.85
C PRO A 24 8.90 -1.01 -18.98
N ARG A 25 7.66 -0.70 -18.62
CA ARG A 25 7.38 0.42 -17.71
C ARG A 25 7.62 0.04 -16.25
N ALA A 26 7.82 -1.24 -15.94
CA ALA A 26 7.98 -1.72 -14.58
C ALA A 26 9.43 -1.59 -14.12
N ASN A 27 9.60 -1.09 -12.91
CA ASN A 27 10.87 -1.00 -12.21
C ASN A 27 10.76 -1.78 -10.91
N PHE A 28 11.84 -2.42 -10.51
CA PHE A 28 11.84 -3.31 -9.35
C PHE A 28 12.86 -2.83 -8.33
N TYR A 29 12.44 -2.72 -7.07
CA TYR A 29 13.29 -2.22 -6.00
C TYR A 29 13.23 -3.18 -4.80
N TRP A 30 14.38 -3.64 -4.37
CA TRP A 30 14.50 -4.50 -3.20
C TRP A 30 14.78 -3.61 -1.99
N THR A 31 13.72 -3.23 -1.31
CA THR A 31 13.83 -2.33 -0.16
C THR A 31 12.55 -2.38 0.66
N ASP A 32 12.59 -1.72 1.82
CA ASP A 32 11.45 -1.62 2.72
C ASP A 32 10.50 -0.53 2.22
N ALA A 33 9.29 -0.92 1.84
CA ALA A 33 8.29 0.02 1.32
C ALA A 33 7.89 1.07 2.37
N ALA A 34 7.97 0.73 3.66
CA ALA A 34 7.62 1.69 4.71
C ALA A 34 8.56 2.90 4.75
N THR A 35 9.76 2.76 4.21
CA THR A 35 10.73 3.87 4.14
C THR A 35 10.88 4.44 2.74
N TRP A 36 10.13 3.93 1.77
CA TRP A 36 10.24 4.37 0.39
C TRP A 36 9.70 5.79 0.23
N ASN A 37 10.36 6.56 -0.62
CA ASN A 37 9.93 7.89 -0.98
C ASN A 37 9.74 7.98 -2.49
N GLY A 38 8.80 8.81 -2.90
CA GLY A 38 8.51 9.00 -4.30
C GLY A 38 7.35 9.96 -4.46
N SER A 39 6.87 10.10 -5.68
CA SER A 39 5.73 10.97 -5.99
C SER A 39 4.89 10.26 -7.05
N TYR A 40 3.73 9.77 -6.64
CA TYR A 40 2.92 8.90 -7.48
C TYR A 40 1.49 9.37 -7.58
N ASP A 41 0.84 9.03 -8.69
CA ASP A 41 -0.58 9.27 -8.89
C ASP A 41 -1.44 8.23 -8.16
N ALA A 42 -0.91 7.04 -8.00
CA ALA A 42 -1.63 5.96 -7.32
C ALA A 42 -0.65 5.02 -6.62
N VAL A 43 -1.10 4.50 -5.50
CA VAL A 43 -0.40 3.44 -4.78
C VAL A 43 -1.38 2.30 -4.60
N VAL A 44 -0.95 1.09 -4.92
CA VAL A 44 -1.71 -0.14 -4.69
C VAL A 44 -0.91 -0.98 -3.72
N MET A 45 -1.53 -1.39 -2.61
CA MET A 45 -0.80 -2.18 -1.64
C MET A 45 -1.67 -3.21 -0.93
N ASN A 46 -1.00 -4.28 -0.52
CA ASN A 46 -1.52 -5.27 0.40
C ASN A 46 -0.47 -5.38 1.50
N PRO A 47 -0.54 -4.52 2.54
CA PRO A 47 0.52 -4.49 3.53
C PRO A 47 0.58 -5.78 4.32
N PRO A 48 1.77 -6.19 4.76
CA PRO A 48 1.89 -7.36 5.62
C PRO A 48 1.12 -7.09 6.92
N PHE A 49 0.29 -8.05 7.32
CA PHE A 49 -0.57 -7.83 8.48
C PHE A 49 -0.06 -8.49 9.74
N HIS A 50 0.90 -9.41 9.63
CA HIS A 50 1.49 -10.00 10.82
C HIS A 50 2.89 -10.50 10.56
N ILE A 51 3.75 -10.25 11.51
CA ILE A 51 5.07 -10.85 11.59
C ILE A 51 5.03 -11.94 12.62
N SER A 52 4.14 -11.78 13.62
CA SER A 52 3.93 -12.75 14.67
C SER A 52 2.51 -13.31 14.58
N ARG A 53 2.20 -14.26 15.48
CA ARG A 53 0.89 -14.88 15.56
C ARG A 53 -0.24 -13.85 15.71
N ASP A 54 -0.01 -12.82 16.48
CA ASP A 54 -1.06 -11.86 16.83
C ASP A 54 -1.20 -10.72 15.83
N GLY A 55 -0.30 -10.66 14.84
CA GLY A 55 -0.29 -9.57 13.89
C GLY A 55 0.41 -8.34 14.44
N ASP A 56 0.62 -7.37 13.55
CA ASP A 56 1.27 -6.12 13.93
C ASP A 56 0.59 -4.95 13.20
N PRO A 57 -0.43 -4.33 13.86
CA PRO A 57 -1.13 -3.20 13.24
C PRO A 57 -0.23 -2.00 12.96
N GLU A 58 0.85 -1.84 13.75
CA GLU A 58 1.77 -0.72 13.54
C GLU A 58 2.54 -0.86 12.23
N LEU A 59 2.84 -2.10 11.81
CA LEU A 59 3.49 -2.31 10.52
C LEU A 59 2.58 -1.84 9.39
N GLY A 60 1.30 -2.22 9.41
CA GLY A 60 0.35 -1.78 8.41
C GLY A 60 0.16 -0.26 8.43
N ARG A 61 0.13 0.33 9.62
CA ARG A 61 0.03 1.77 9.76
C ARG A 61 1.23 2.47 9.11
N SER A 62 2.45 1.94 9.28
CA SER A 62 3.63 2.53 8.68
C SER A 62 3.58 2.48 7.15
N PHE A 63 2.98 1.44 6.57
CA PHE A 63 2.76 1.37 5.13
C PHE A 63 1.73 2.41 4.67
N ILE A 64 0.67 2.64 5.44
CA ILE A 64 -0.32 3.68 5.13
C ILE A 64 0.33 5.06 5.16
N LEU A 65 1.17 5.33 6.16
CA LEU A 65 1.90 6.60 6.25
C LEU A 65 2.85 6.78 5.07
N ALA A 66 3.53 5.71 4.66
CA ALA A 66 4.41 5.75 3.50
C ALA A 66 3.63 6.06 2.22
N ALA A 67 2.46 5.44 2.05
CA ALA A 67 1.61 5.70 0.89
C ALA A 67 1.17 7.16 0.87
N LYS A 68 0.74 7.70 2.01
CA LYS A 68 0.38 9.11 2.11
C LYS A 68 1.53 10.00 1.67
N ARG A 69 2.74 9.70 2.16
CA ARG A 69 3.93 10.50 1.84
C ARG A 69 4.27 10.46 0.36
N CYS A 70 4.06 9.31 -0.29
CA CYS A 70 4.42 9.10 -1.69
C CYS A 70 3.38 9.58 -2.68
N LEU A 71 2.16 9.90 -2.25
CA LEU A 71 1.10 10.28 -3.15
C LEU A 71 1.08 11.78 -3.41
N LYS A 72 0.79 12.14 -4.67
CA LYS A 72 0.50 13.52 -5.04
C LYS A 72 -0.83 13.95 -4.42
N ALA A 73 -1.09 15.27 -4.41
CA ALA A 73 -2.29 15.83 -3.78
C ALA A 73 -3.60 15.22 -4.29
N LYS A 74 -3.65 14.86 -5.57
CA LYS A 74 -4.82 14.25 -6.18
C LYS A 74 -4.67 12.74 -6.33
N GLY A 75 -3.69 12.16 -5.68
CA GLY A 75 -3.42 10.74 -5.78
C GLY A 75 -4.36 9.88 -4.96
N SER A 76 -4.37 8.60 -5.24
CA SER A 76 -5.23 7.63 -4.57
C SER A 76 -4.47 6.42 -4.09
N LEU A 77 -4.90 5.89 -2.96
CA LEU A 77 -4.43 4.64 -2.41
C LEU A 77 -5.51 3.57 -2.59
N TRP A 78 -5.12 2.42 -3.14
CA TRP A 78 -5.96 1.24 -3.21
C TRP A 78 -5.35 0.19 -2.31
N MET A 79 -6.08 -0.25 -1.29
CA MET A 79 -5.52 -1.13 -0.27
C MET A 79 -6.40 -2.34 -0.03
N VAL A 80 -5.77 -3.51 0.00
CA VAL A 80 -6.40 -4.75 0.43
C VAL A 80 -5.89 -5.06 1.82
N ALA A 81 -6.78 -5.35 2.75
CA ALA A 81 -6.39 -5.66 4.13
C ALA A 81 -7.22 -6.80 4.69
N ASN A 82 -6.67 -7.53 5.62
CA ASN A 82 -7.40 -8.55 6.34
C ASN A 82 -8.56 -7.91 7.08
N ARG A 83 -9.76 -8.53 7.00
CA ARG A 83 -10.99 -7.89 7.46
C ARG A 83 -10.99 -7.55 8.95
N HIS A 84 -10.33 -8.32 9.78
CA HIS A 84 -10.35 -8.07 11.21
C HIS A 84 -9.29 -7.08 11.69
N LEU A 85 -8.48 -6.53 10.80
CA LEU A 85 -7.46 -5.55 11.19
C LEU A 85 -8.04 -4.13 11.14
N PRO A 86 -7.78 -3.32 12.17
CA PRO A 86 -8.43 -2.01 12.29
C PRO A 86 -7.65 -0.89 11.61
N TYR A 87 -7.60 -0.89 10.30
CA TYR A 87 -6.88 0.14 9.56
C TYR A 87 -7.70 1.37 9.23
N GLU A 88 -9.00 1.33 9.51
CA GLU A 88 -9.90 2.44 9.19
C GLU A 88 -9.45 3.75 9.84
N THR A 89 -9.06 3.70 11.10
CA THR A 89 -8.63 4.89 11.83
C THR A 89 -7.38 5.51 11.20
N ALA A 90 -6.39 4.66 10.86
CA ALA A 90 -5.17 5.15 10.25
C ALA A 90 -5.46 5.78 8.89
N LEU A 91 -6.34 5.17 8.09
CA LEU A 91 -6.72 5.72 6.80
C LEU A 91 -7.44 7.06 6.97
N ASP A 92 -8.37 7.16 7.93
CA ASP A 92 -9.09 8.41 8.16
C ASP A 92 -8.17 9.53 8.66
N GLN A 93 -7.12 9.19 9.39
CA GLN A 93 -6.15 10.17 9.85
C GLN A 93 -5.28 10.69 8.71
N CYS A 94 -5.08 9.90 7.68
CA CYS A 94 -4.17 10.23 6.58
C CYS A 94 -4.85 10.76 5.33
N PHE A 95 -6.12 10.45 5.13
CA PHE A 95 -6.82 10.80 3.88
C PHE A 95 -8.14 11.49 4.17
N SER A 96 -8.50 12.45 3.31
CA SER A 96 -9.75 13.19 3.46
C SER A 96 -10.98 12.39 3.06
N LYS A 97 -10.80 11.40 2.18
CA LYS A 97 -11.89 10.56 1.71
C LYS A 97 -11.46 9.11 1.73
N VAL A 98 -12.19 8.28 2.47
CA VAL A 98 -11.94 6.85 2.55
C VAL A 98 -13.24 6.12 2.27
N VAL A 99 -13.22 5.21 1.29
CA VAL A 99 -14.38 4.42 0.91
C VAL A 99 -14.02 2.95 1.01
N GLU A 100 -14.83 2.19 1.74
CA GLU A 100 -14.68 0.74 1.75
C GLU A 100 -15.46 0.19 0.57
N LEU A 101 -14.78 -0.59 -0.27
CA LEU A 101 -15.36 -1.20 -1.45
C LEU A 101 -15.81 -2.63 -1.13
N PRO A 102 -16.70 -3.22 -1.95
CA PRO A 102 -17.09 -4.61 -1.74
C PRO A 102 -15.88 -5.53 -1.74
N GLY A 103 -15.74 -6.29 -0.67
CA GLY A 103 -14.70 -7.28 -0.52
C GLY A 103 -15.33 -8.64 -0.31
N ASN A 104 -14.77 -9.43 0.61
CA ASN A 104 -15.34 -10.72 0.98
C ASN A 104 -15.21 -10.94 2.49
N GLY A 105 -15.47 -12.16 2.96
CA GLY A 105 -15.41 -12.46 4.38
C GLY A 105 -14.01 -12.38 4.99
N ARG A 106 -12.96 -12.41 4.18
CA ARG A 106 -11.58 -12.42 4.65
C ARG A 106 -10.88 -11.09 4.48
N PHE A 107 -11.26 -10.30 3.46
CA PHE A 107 -10.54 -9.09 3.09
C PHE A 107 -11.47 -7.91 2.94
N LYS A 108 -10.96 -6.74 3.30
CA LYS A 108 -11.55 -5.44 3.03
C LYS A 108 -10.78 -4.76 1.92
N LEU A 109 -11.49 -4.01 1.09
CA LEU A 109 -10.88 -3.20 0.05
C LEU A 109 -11.16 -1.74 0.36
N PHE A 110 -10.14 -0.90 0.28
CA PHE A 110 -10.29 0.54 0.52
C PHE A 110 -9.80 1.34 -0.66
N HIS A 111 -10.52 2.42 -0.95
CA HIS A 111 -10.04 3.47 -1.83
C HIS A 111 -9.95 4.74 -0.99
N ALA A 112 -8.74 5.22 -0.80
CA ALA A 112 -8.49 6.43 -0.04
C ALA A 112 -7.91 7.49 -0.96
N SER A 113 -8.38 8.72 -0.85
CA SER A 113 -7.94 9.79 -1.72
C SER A 113 -7.76 11.09 -0.94
N ARG A 114 -7.13 12.05 -1.59
CA ARG A 114 -6.83 13.35 -1.01
C ARG A 114 -6.01 13.23 0.27
N PRO A 115 -4.73 12.85 0.16
CA PRO A 115 -3.86 12.76 1.34
C PRO A 115 -3.83 14.08 2.09
N LYS A 116 -3.95 14.01 3.40
CA LYS A 116 -3.90 15.21 4.24
C LYS A 116 -2.46 15.70 4.31
N ARG A 117 -2.28 17.00 4.21
CA ARG A 117 -0.95 17.63 4.18
C ARG A 117 -0.67 18.32 5.51
N LYS A 118 -0.80 17.60 6.55
CA LYS A 118 -0.42 18.21 7.79
C LYS A 118 -0.27 17.24 8.90
#